data_e836c612f6a943e5c58051c7bbef11e8
#
_entry.id   e836c612f6a943e5c58051c7bbef11e8
#
_cell.length_a   1.000
_cell.length_b   1.000
_cell.length_c   1.000
_cell.angle_alpha   90.00
_cell.angle_beta   90.00
_cell.angle_gamma   90.00
#
_symmetry.space_group_name_H-M   'P 1'
#
loop_
_entity.id
_entity.type
_entity.pdbx_description
1 polymer ?
#
loop_
_entity_poly.entity_id
_entity_poly.type
_entity_poly.pdbx_seq_one_letter_code
_entity_poly.pdbx_strand_id
1 'polypeptide(L)'
;DEEYPDLKNVAAICVYPNFAEIVRDTLEVEEVQIACVSGGFPSSQTFTEVKIAETAMAIADGATEIDIVIPVGKFLAGDYEAMCDEIEELKETCKTHRLKVILETGALKTAENIKKASILAMYAGADFIKTSTGKQKPAATPEAAYVMCQAIKEYYELTGRRVGFKPAGGLNTVEDALTYYTIVREVLGEEWLNNFYFRLGTSRLANLLLSDILGQETKFF
;
A
#
# COMPACT_ATOMS: atom_id res chain seq x y z
N ASP A 1 4.52 -18.24 -18.64
CA ASP A 1 3.67 -18.95 -19.61
C ASP A 1 4.32 -18.86 -20.99
N GLU A 2 4.45 -19.99 -21.72
CA GLU A 2 5.08 -19.98 -23.07
C GLU A 2 4.27 -19.15 -24.10
N GLU A 3 2.95 -19.04 -23.89
CA GLU A 3 2.05 -18.28 -24.77
C GLU A 3 2.09 -16.78 -24.49
N TYR A 4 2.43 -16.38 -23.24
CA TYR A 4 2.47 -14.98 -22.79
C TYR A 4 3.77 -14.70 -22.02
N PRO A 5 4.93 -14.70 -22.68
CA PRO A 5 6.24 -14.58 -22.03
C PRO A 5 6.48 -13.24 -21.33
N ASP A 6 5.75 -12.21 -21.73
CA ASP A 6 5.84 -10.87 -21.14
C ASP A 6 4.91 -10.65 -19.94
N LEU A 7 4.00 -11.61 -19.67
CA LEU A 7 3.09 -11.53 -18.55
C LEU A 7 3.83 -11.83 -17.24
N LYS A 8 4.00 -10.78 -16.42
CA LYS A 8 4.67 -10.88 -15.13
C LYS A 8 3.73 -11.40 -14.05
N ASN A 9 4.31 -11.96 -12.99
CA ASN A 9 3.58 -12.32 -11.78
C ASN A 9 3.04 -11.08 -11.05
N VAL A 10 2.07 -11.31 -10.15
CA VAL A 10 1.64 -10.25 -9.22
C VAL A 10 2.83 -9.79 -8.37
N ALA A 11 2.83 -8.53 -7.98
CA ALA A 11 3.95 -7.97 -7.24
C ALA A 11 4.07 -8.48 -5.81
N ALA A 12 2.93 -8.78 -5.17
CA ALA A 12 2.88 -9.29 -3.81
C ALA A 12 1.55 -10.00 -3.52
N ILE A 13 1.59 -10.96 -2.59
CA ILE A 13 0.42 -11.52 -1.90
C ILE A 13 0.30 -10.79 -0.57
N CYS A 14 -0.90 -10.24 -0.26
CA CYS A 14 -1.13 -9.49 0.97
C CYS A 14 -2.08 -10.25 1.90
N VAL A 15 -1.61 -10.58 3.11
CA VAL A 15 -2.31 -11.41 4.09
C VAL A 15 -2.27 -10.79 5.49
N TYR A 16 -3.04 -11.36 6.42
CA TYR A 16 -2.87 -11.09 7.85
C TYR A 16 -1.57 -11.75 8.36
N PRO A 17 -0.94 -11.21 9.42
CA PRO A 17 0.40 -11.65 9.85
C PRO A 17 0.47 -13.13 10.21
N ASN A 18 -0.58 -13.70 10.79
CA ASN A 18 -0.64 -15.13 11.13
C ASN A 18 -0.65 -16.09 9.93
N PHE A 19 -0.69 -15.57 8.69
CA PHE A 19 -0.58 -16.35 7.46
C PHE A 19 0.78 -16.18 6.75
N ALA A 20 1.69 -15.35 7.30
CA ALA A 20 2.99 -15.10 6.68
C ALA A 20 3.78 -16.39 6.46
N GLU A 21 3.88 -17.22 7.50
CA GLU A 21 4.61 -18.48 7.46
C GLU A 21 4.06 -19.44 6.41
N ILE A 22 2.74 -19.63 6.35
CA ILE A 22 2.15 -20.55 5.36
C ILE A 22 2.34 -20.04 3.92
N VAL A 23 2.31 -18.72 3.71
CA VAL A 23 2.60 -18.14 2.38
C VAL A 23 4.07 -18.35 2.03
N ARG A 24 5.00 -18.08 2.95
CA ARG A 24 6.43 -18.33 2.75
C ARG A 24 6.72 -19.77 2.37
N ASP A 25 6.10 -20.72 3.08
CA ASP A 25 6.37 -22.15 2.90
C ASP A 25 5.70 -22.76 1.65
N THR A 26 4.70 -22.07 1.08
CA THR A 26 3.95 -22.55 -0.09
C THR A 26 4.17 -21.73 -1.37
N LEU A 27 4.77 -20.55 -1.26
CA LEU A 27 5.01 -19.68 -2.42
C LEU A 27 6.23 -20.18 -3.21
N GLU A 28 5.98 -20.65 -4.43
CA GLU A 28 7.03 -21.20 -5.30
C GLU A 28 7.77 -20.11 -6.12
N VAL A 29 7.25 -18.91 -6.16
CA VAL A 29 7.76 -17.80 -7.01
C VAL A 29 8.50 -16.77 -6.15
N GLU A 30 9.82 -16.78 -6.19
CA GLU A 30 10.70 -15.95 -5.35
C GLU A 30 10.51 -14.44 -5.55
N GLU A 31 10.16 -13.98 -6.76
CA GLU A 31 9.97 -12.56 -7.04
C GLU A 31 8.69 -11.96 -6.45
N VAL A 32 7.70 -12.78 -6.08
CA VAL A 32 6.45 -12.33 -5.46
C VAL A 32 6.68 -12.04 -3.98
N GLN A 33 6.42 -10.80 -3.58
CA GLN A 33 6.63 -10.38 -2.20
C GLN A 33 5.51 -10.86 -1.28
N ILE A 34 5.84 -11.07 -0.01
CA ILE A 34 4.88 -11.40 1.04
C ILE A 34 4.60 -10.12 1.83
N ALA A 35 3.44 -9.52 1.59
CA ALA A 35 3.00 -8.34 2.32
C ALA A 35 2.07 -8.73 3.46
N CYS A 36 2.33 -8.23 4.67
CA CYS A 36 1.43 -8.42 5.81
C CYS A 36 0.86 -7.10 6.28
N VAL A 37 -0.45 -7.09 6.55
CA VAL A 37 -1.03 -6.00 7.33
C VAL A 37 -0.59 -6.16 8.79
N SER A 38 -0.32 -5.05 9.48
CA SER A 38 0.17 -5.05 10.86
C SER A 38 -0.23 -3.78 11.60
N GLY A 39 0.24 -3.63 12.82
CA GLY A 39 0.02 -2.44 13.62
C GLY A 39 -1.42 -2.25 14.07
N GLY A 40 -2.11 -3.34 14.41
CA GLY A 40 -3.51 -3.31 14.81
C GLY A 40 -4.47 -3.02 13.65
N PHE A 41 -4.13 -3.53 12.46
CA PHE A 41 -4.99 -3.39 11.27
C PHE A 41 -6.40 -3.96 11.52
N PRO A 42 -7.51 -3.30 11.08
CA PRO A 42 -7.52 -2.10 10.22
C PRO A 42 -7.61 -0.77 10.97
N SER A 43 -7.76 -0.74 12.28
CA SER A 43 -8.10 0.47 13.03
C SER A 43 -6.91 1.22 13.61
N SER A 44 -5.75 0.58 13.72
CA SER A 44 -4.56 1.13 14.39
C SER A 44 -4.79 1.46 15.88
N GLN A 45 -5.86 0.93 16.50
CA GLN A 45 -6.25 1.24 17.88
C GLN A 45 -5.72 0.21 18.87
N THR A 46 -4.42 0.20 19.06
CA THR A 46 -3.73 -0.59 20.09
C THR A 46 -2.46 0.13 20.52
N PHE A 47 -1.76 -0.41 21.50
CA PHE A 47 -0.51 0.15 22.00
C PHE A 47 0.61 0.04 20.97
N THR A 48 1.51 1.03 20.93
CA THR A 48 2.63 1.07 19.98
C THR A 48 3.53 -0.16 20.15
N GLU A 49 3.80 -0.59 21.39
CA GLU A 49 4.61 -1.78 21.67
C GLU A 49 3.99 -3.06 21.10
N VAL A 50 2.65 -3.16 21.10
CA VAL A 50 1.93 -4.29 20.47
C VAL A 50 2.09 -4.25 18.95
N LYS A 51 2.00 -3.06 18.34
CA LYS A 51 2.21 -2.89 16.90
C LYS A 51 3.63 -3.27 16.47
N ILE A 52 4.62 -2.87 17.27
CA ILE A 52 6.03 -3.22 17.06
C ILE A 52 6.21 -4.74 17.14
N ALA A 53 5.66 -5.38 18.18
CA ALA A 53 5.75 -6.81 18.35
C ALA A 53 5.07 -7.58 17.20
N GLU A 54 3.85 -7.18 16.79
CA GLU A 54 3.14 -7.78 15.65
C GLU A 54 3.94 -7.65 14.36
N THR A 55 4.52 -6.48 14.10
CA THR A 55 5.35 -6.22 12.92
C THR A 55 6.63 -7.09 12.93
N ALA A 56 7.32 -7.17 14.05
CA ALA A 56 8.51 -8.01 14.20
C ALA A 56 8.20 -9.49 13.99
N MET A 57 7.09 -9.98 14.52
CA MET A 57 6.64 -11.37 14.34
C MET A 57 6.30 -11.65 12.88
N ALA A 58 5.54 -10.77 12.21
CA ALA A 58 5.21 -10.93 10.81
C ALA A 58 6.47 -11.05 9.93
N ILE A 59 7.48 -10.23 10.20
CA ILE A 59 8.77 -10.28 9.49
C ILE A 59 9.52 -11.60 9.80
N ALA A 60 9.55 -12.02 11.06
CA ALA A 60 10.18 -13.28 11.44
C ALA A 60 9.53 -14.50 10.76
N ASP A 61 8.22 -14.44 10.55
CA ASP A 61 7.43 -15.47 9.87
C ASP A 61 7.54 -15.41 8.33
N GLY A 62 8.24 -14.40 7.78
CA GLY A 62 8.56 -14.33 6.35
C GLY A 62 7.96 -13.15 5.58
N ALA A 63 7.29 -12.21 6.24
CA ALA A 63 6.84 -11.00 5.56
C ALA A 63 8.04 -10.18 5.04
N THR A 64 8.00 -9.79 3.77
CA THR A 64 9.01 -8.93 3.14
C THR A 64 8.53 -7.48 3.01
N GLU A 65 7.24 -7.24 3.19
CA GLU A 65 6.62 -5.92 3.16
C GLU A 65 5.54 -5.83 4.26
N ILE A 66 5.40 -4.67 4.88
CA ILE A 66 4.45 -4.42 5.96
C ILE A 66 3.53 -3.27 5.58
N ASP A 67 2.21 -3.47 5.72
CA ASP A 67 1.19 -2.44 5.51
C ASP A 67 0.57 -2.06 6.86
N ILE A 68 0.84 -0.85 7.37
CA ILE A 68 0.24 -0.30 8.61
C ILE A 68 -0.79 0.78 8.31
N VAL A 69 -1.63 1.11 9.28
CA VAL A 69 -2.58 2.24 9.20
C VAL A 69 -2.10 3.35 10.12
N ILE A 70 -2.19 4.60 9.68
CA ILE A 70 -1.92 5.74 10.58
C ILE A 70 -2.88 5.72 11.78
N PRO A 71 -2.50 6.23 12.94
CA PRO A 71 -3.42 6.45 14.05
C PRO A 71 -4.36 7.62 13.73
N VAL A 72 -5.41 7.36 12.94
CA VAL A 72 -6.32 8.36 12.37
C VAL A 72 -6.87 9.31 13.42
N GLY A 73 -7.19 8.78 14.62
CA GLY A 73 -7.69 9.61 15.73
C GLY A 73 -6.67 10.67 16.19
N LYS A 74 -5.40 10.30 16.31
CA LYS A 74 -4.31 11.24 16.65
C LYS A 74 -4.15 12.30 15.57
N PHE A 75 -4.10 11.87 14.29
CA PHE A 75 -4.00 12.81 13.17
C PHE A 75 -5.14 13.83 13.16
N LEU A 76 -6.40 13.39 13.30
CA LEU A 76 -7.57 14.28 13.31
C LEU A 76 -7.64 15.18 14.53
N ALA A 77 -7.03 14.77 15.65
CA ALA A 77 -6.87 15.62 16.84
C ALA A 77 -5.73 16.65 16.71
N GLY A 78 -4.96 16.60 15.62
CA GLY A 78 -3.80 17.48 15.40
C GLY A 78 -2.51 17.01 16.05
N ASP A 79 -2.50 15.81 16.63
CA ASP A 79 -1.31 15.19 17.24
C ASP A 79 -0.46 14.51 16.16
N TYR A 80 0.16 15.35 15.33
CA TYR A 80 0.97 14.91 14.20
C TYR A 80 2.31 14.30 14.63
N GLU A 81 2.88 14.79 15.73
CA GLU A 81 4.12 14.28 16.30
C GLU A 81 3.95 12.82 16.71
N ALA A 82 2.95 12.49 17.51
CA ALA A 82 2.68 11.12 17.92
C ALA A 82 2.31 10.19 16.74
N MET A 83 1.79 10.70 15.62
CA MET A 83 1.58 9.93 14.40
C MET A 83 2.93 9.63 13.72
N CYS A 84 3.81 10.61 13.62
CA CYS A 84 5.12 10.45 12.97
C CYS A 84 6.00 9.51 13.78
N ASP A 85 6.10 9.69 15.09
CA ASP A 85 6.88 8.85 15.99
C ASP A 85 6.48 7.38 15.86
N GLU A 86 5.19 7.09 15.83
CA GLU A 86 4.69 5.73 15.66
C GLU A 86 5.10 5.12 14.30
N ILE A 87 5.04 5.90 13.22
CA ILE A 87 5.47 5.43 11.90
C ILE A 87 6.98 5.20 11.87
N GLU A 88 7.78 6.08 12.47
CA GLU A 88 9.23 5.97 12.57
C GLU A 88 9.65 4.71 13.35
N GLU A 89 9.06 4.44 14.51
CA GLU A 89 9.32 3.23 15.30
C GLU A 89 8.97 1.95 14.51
N LEU A 90 7.86 1.96 13.78
CA LEU A 90 7.47 0.83 12.93
C LEU A 90 8.39 0.69 11.71
N LYS A 91 8.89 1.80 11.15
CA LYS A 91 9.90 1.75 10.08
C LYS A 91 11.23 1.21 10.58
N GLU A 92 11.67 1.60 11.76
CA GLU A 92 12.86 1.04 12.39
C GLU A 92 12.71 -0.48 12.63
N THR A 93 11.54 -0.92 13.04
CA THR A 93 11.22 -2.36 13.20
C THR A 93 11.29 -3.09 11.85
N CYS A 94 10.83 -2.48 10.78
CA CYS A 94 10.89 -3.04 9.42
C CYS A 94 12.32 -3.15 8.88
N LYS A 95 13.27 -2.35 9.36
CA LYS A 95 14.67 -2.33 8.86
C LYS A 95 14.72 -2.11 7.34
N THR A 96 15.19 -3.12 6.61
CA THR A 96 15.30 -3.11 5.15
C THR A 96 14.01 -3.49 4.43
N HIS A 97 13.01 -4.00 5.14
CA HIS A 97 11.71 -4.35 4.57
C HIS A 97 10.89 -3.09 4.26
N ARG A 98 10.04 -3.19 3.25
CA ARG A 98 9.20 -2.06 2.85
C ARG A 98 8.07 -1.82 3.84
N LEU A 99 7.94 -0.56 4.26
CA LEU A 99 6.81 -0.09 5.03
C LEU A 99 5.84 0.66 4.12
N LYS A 100 4.58 0.21 4.05
CA LYS A 100 3.50 0.91 3.37
C LYS A 100 2.55 1.48 4.41
N VAL A 101 2.31 2.78 4.35
CA VAL A 101 1.47 3.50 5.31
C VAL A 101 0.11 3.80 4.69
N ILE A 102 -0.93 3.19 5.25
CA ILE A 102 -2.33 3.40 4.87
C ILE A 102 -2.82 4.68 5.55
N LEU A 103 -3.24 5.64 4.75
CA LEU A 103 -3.74 6.92 5.26
C LEU A 103 -5.21 6.88 5.69
N GLU A 104 -5.98 5.89 5.18
CA GLU A 104 -7.44 5.79 5.35
C GLU A 104 -8.15 7.07 4.87
N THR A 105 -7.94 7.39 3.60
CA THR A 105 -8.33 8.66 2.98
C THR A 105 -9.81 9.01 3.15
N GLY A 106 -10.69 7.99 3.22
CA GLY A 106 -12.10 8.20 3.51
C GLY A 106 -12.38 8.77 4.90
N ALA A 107 -11.54 8.47 5.89
CA ALA A 107 -11.64 9.03 7.24
C ALA A 107 -11.06 10.46 7.30
N LEU A 108 -10.07 10.77 6.48
CA LEU A 108 -9.44 12.10 6.40
C LEU A 108 -10.31 13.15 5.72
N LYS A 109 -11.21 12.74 4.84
CA LYS A 109 -12.29 13.51 4.19
C LYS A 109 -11.87 14.64 3.25
N THR A 110 -10.83 15.41 3.56
CA THR A 110 -10.45 16.61 2.80
C THR A 110 -9.13 16.41 2.06
N ALA A 111 -8.97 17.05 0.91
CA ALA A 111 -7.71 17.04 0.15
C ALA A 111 -6.54 17.57 1.00
N GLU A 112 -6.78 18.59 1.85
CA GLU A 112 -5.77 19.14 2.75
C GLU A 112 -5.27 18.09 3.74
N ASN A 113 -6.18 17.38 4.42
CA ASN A 113 -5.81 16.31 5.35
C ASN A 113 -5.09 15.16 4.66
N ILE A 114 -5.55 14.76 3.47
CA ILE A 114 -4.91 13.69 2.69
C ILE A 114 -3.49 14.10 2.30
N LYS A 115 -3.30 15.33 1.80
CA LYS A 115 -1.98 15.85 1.45
C LYS A 115 -1.07 15.92 2.67
N LYS A 116 -1.56 16.47 3.78
CA LYS A 116 -0.81 16.59 5.03
C LYS A 116 -0.37 15.22 5.57
N ALA A 117 -1.30 14.27 5.66
CA ALA A 117 -0.98 12.91 6.10
C ALA A 117 0.02 12.22 5.16
N SER A 118 -0.10 12.42 3.83
CA SER A 118 0.85 11.90 2.85
C SER A 118 2.27 12.41 3.10
N ILE A 119 2.43 13.72 3.25
CA ILE A 119 3.75 14.36 3.48
C ILE A 119 4.34 13.87 4.80
N LEU A 120 3.57 13.90 5.90
CA LEU A 120 4.04 13.46 7.21
C LEU A 120 4.47 11.98 7.19
N ALA A 121 3.66 11.09 6.60
CA ALA A 121 4.00 9.67 6.51
C ALA A 121 5.29 9.44 5.71
N MET A 122 5.52 10.18 4.63
CA MET A 122 6.75 10.06 3.84
C MET A 122 7.98 10.55 4.60
N TYR A 123 7.88 11.66 5.33
CA TYR A 123 8.97 12.15 6.19
C TYR A 123 9.26 11.20 7.35
N ALA A 124 8.23 10.56 7.92
CA ALA A 124 8.37 9.54 8.95
C ALA A 124 8.89 8.17 8.43
N GLY A 125 9.27 8.09 7.16
CA GLY A 125 9.99 6.93 6.61
C GLY A 125 9.18 5.96 5.76
N ALA A 126 7.90 6.24 5.46
CA ALA A 126 7.11 5.38 4.58
C ALA A 126 7.80 5.15 3.23
N ASP A 127 7.87 3.89 2.78
CA ASP A 127 8.36 3.53 1.44
C ASP A 127 7.23 3.56 0.40
N PHE A 128 5.99 3.40 0.86
CA PHE A 128 4.75 3.59 0.11
C PHE A 128 3.73 4.33 0.96
N ILE A 129 2.91 5.13 0.31
CA ILE A 129 1.64 5.57 0.88
C ILE A 129 0.48 4.86 0.16
N LYS A 130 -0.49 4.40 0.95
CA LYS A 130 -1.64 3.62 0.49
C LYS A 130 -2.93 4.33 0.86
N THR A 131 -3.92 4.31 -0.03
CA THR A 131 -5.16 5.07 0.21
C THR A 131 -5.95 4.55 1.40
N SER A 132 -6.23 3.25 1.45
CA SER A 132 -7.28 2.71 2.33
C SER A 132 -7.03 1.29 2.77
N THR A 133 -7.66 0.90 3.88
CA THR A 133 -7.69 -0.50 4.36
C THR A 133 -8.60 -1.40 3.51
N GLY A 134 -9.59 -0.81 2.84
CA GLY A 134 -10.68 -1.53 2.20
C GLY A 134 -11.77 -2.00 3.17
N LYS A 135 -11.63 -1.72 4.47
CA LYS A 135 -12.61 -2.09 5.51
C LYS A 135 -13.56 -0.94 5.86
N GLN A 136 -13.25 0.27 5.42
CA GLN A 136 -14.06 1.47 5.61
C GLN A 136 -14.40 2.11 4.26
N LYS A 137 -15.56 2.77 4.17
CA LYS A 137 -15.99 3.51 2.98
C LYS A 137 -16.06 5.01 3.26
N PRO A 138 -15.76 5.85 2.25
CA PRO A 138 -15.22 5.48 0.94
C PRO A 138 -13.80 4.92 1.05
N ALA A 139 -13.42 4.00 0.14
CA ALA A 139 -12.07 3.48 0.05
C ALA A 139 -11.22 4.34 -0.92
N ALA A 140 -10.49 3.75 -1.87
CA ALA A 140 -9.77 4.54 -2.86
C ALA A 140 -10.73 5.36 -3.73
N THR A 141 -10.36 6.62 -3.98
CA THR A 141 -11.01 7.49 -4.98
C THR A 141 -9.98 8.13 -5.90
N PRO A 142 -10.35 8.46 -7.15
CA PRO A 142 -9.44 9.15 -8.07
C PRO A 142 -8.93 10.49 -7.52
N GLU A 143 -9.77 11.24 -6.81
CA GLU A 143 -9.43 12.52 -6.19
C GLU A 143 -8.37 12.34 -5.10
N ALA A 144 -8.56 11.38 -4.20
CA ALA A 144 -7.58 11.06 -3.16
C ALA A 144 -6.25 10.60 -3.78
N ALA A 145 -6.31 9.74 -4.81
CA ALA A 145 -5.13 9.27 -5.54
C ALA A 145 -4.35 10.43 -6.18
N TYR A 146 -5.05 11.35 -6.83
CA TYR A 146 -4.44 12.53 -7.42
C TYR A 146 -3.71 13.39 -6.37
N VAL A 147 -4.35 13.67 -5.24
CA VAL A 147 -3.76 14.44 -4.14
C VAL A 147 -2.52 13.74 -3.57
N MET A 148 -2.59 12.42 -3.38
CA MET A 148 -1.46 11.63 -2.87
C MET A 148 -0.29 11.60 -3.88
N CYS A 149 -0.56 11.44 -5.16
CA CYS A 149 0.47 11.50 -6.21
C CYS A 149 1.12 12.89 -6.28
N GLN A 150 0.35 13.98 -6.16
CA GLN A 150 0.91 15.32 -6.07
C GLN A 150 1.83 15.48 -4.84
N ALA A 151 1.44 14.94 -3.69
CA ALA A 151 2.26 14.96 -2.49
C ALA A 151 3.57 14.16 -2.67
N ILE A 152 3.52 13.00 -3.33
CA ILE A 152 4.71 12.21 -3.68
C ILE A 152 5.64 12.99 -4.60
N LYS A 153 5.09 13.66 -5.61
CA LYS A 153 5.87 14.49 -6.54
C LYS A 153 6.60 15.62 -5.80
N GLU A 154 5.87 16.40 -5.00
CA GLU A 154 6.47 17.47 -4.19
C GLU A 154 7.56 16.94 -3.25
N TYR A 155 7.30 15.82 -2.58
CA TYR A 155 8.28 15.20 -1.70
C TYR A 155 9.54 14.76 -2.46
N TYR A 156 9.39 14.16 -3.64
CA TYR A 156 10.50 13.75 -4.48
C TYR A 156 11.31 14.95 -4.99
N GLU A 157 10.65 16.02 -5.42
CA GLU A 157 11.31 17.26 -5.87
C GLU A 157 12.15 17.91 -4.76
N LEU A 158 11.68 17.80 -3.50
CA LEU A 158 12.37 18.37 -2.34
C LEU A 158 13.51 17.50 -1.80
N THR A 159 13.35 16.19 -1.84
CA THR A 159 14.24 15.25 -1.12
C THR A 159 15.06 14.35 -2.03
N GLY A 160 14.69 14.19 -3.29
CA GLY A 160 15.25 13.20 -4.21
C GLY A 160 14.86 11.75 -3.89
N ARG A 161 14.07 11.49 -2.83
CA ARG A 161 13.65 10.15 -2.43
C ARG A 161 12.33 9.77 -3.10
N ARG A 162 12.33 8.64 -3.81
CA ARG A 162 11.09 8.09 -4.40
C ARG A 162 10.31 7.31 -3.36
N VAL A 163 9.01 7.61 -3.27
CA VAL A 163 8.03 6.87 -2.47
C VAL A 163 6.98 6.29 -3.41
N GLY A 164 6.55 5.06 -3.14
CA GLY A 164 5.57 4.38 -3.97
C GLY A 164 4.13 4.77 -3.61
N PHE A 165 3.21 4.48 -4.54
CA PHE A 165 1.78 4.70 -4.40
C PHE A 165 1.00 3.39 -4.53
N LYS A 166 0.00 3.18 -3.63
CA LYS A 166 -0.87 1.99 -3.66
C LYS A 166 -2.32 2.40 -3.42
N PRO A 167 -3.14 2.62 -4.47
CA PRO A 167 -4.59 2.69 -4.30
C PRO A 167 -5.11 1.30 -3.87
N ALA A 168 -6.03 1.25 -2.93
CA ALA A 168 -6.57 0.01 -2.39
C ALA A 168 -8.02 0.16 -1.92
N GLY A 169 -8.78 -0.90 -2.12
CA GLY A 169 -10.19 -0.95 -1.77
C GLY A 169 -11.10 -0.31 -2.83
N GLY A 170 -12.08 -1.07 -3.29
CA GLY A 170 -13.04 -0.59 -4.29
C GLY A 170 -12.57 -0.68 -5.74
N LEU A 171 -11.40 -1.21 -6.02
CA LEU A 171 -10.92 -1.46 -7.38
C LEU A 171 -11.53 -2.77 -7.89
N ASN A 172 -12.56 -2.68 -8.72
CA ASN A 172 -13.37 -3.82 -9.12
C ASN A 172 -13.43 -4.05 -10.62
N THR A 173 -12.96 -3.10 -11.43
CA THR A 173 -13.02 -3.15 -12.90
C THR A 173 -11.66 -2.84 -13.53
N VAL A 174 -11.50 -3.20 -14.80
CA VAL A 174 -10.30 -2.82 -15.59
C VAL A 174 -10.21 -1.30 -15.71
N GLU A 175 -11.34 -0.60 -15.85
CA GLU A 175 -11.41 0.87 -15.89
C GLU A 175 -10.90 1.50 -14.59
N ASP A 176 -11.20 0.90 -13.43
CA ASP A 176 -10.63 1.37 -12.16
C ASP A 176 -9.10 1.30 -12.21
N ALA A 177 -8.54 0.17 -12.67
CA ALA A 177 -7.10 0.01 -12.80
C ALA A 177 -6.48 1.04 -13.74
N LEU A 178 -7.07 1.24 -14.91
CA LEU A 178 -6.63 2.21 -15.91
C LEU A 178 -6.71 3.65 -15.39
N THR A 179 -7.72 3.97 -14.58
CA THR A 179 -7.86 5.28 -13.95
C THR A 179 -6.67 5.58 -13.05
N TYR A 180 -6.33 4.67 -12.13
CA TYR A 180 -5.19 4.88 -11.22
C TYR A 180 -3.84 4.82 -11.95
N TYR A 181 -3.71 3.95 -12.93
CA TYR A 181 -2.53 3.91 -13.81
C TYR A 181 -2.33 5.26 -14.52
N THR A 182 -3.39 5.83 -15.07
CA THR A 182 -3.35 7.12 -15.76
C THR A 182 -2.96 8.25 -14.80
N ILE A 183 -3.53 8.28 -13.57
CA ILE A 183 -3.16 9.29 -12.56
C ILE A 183 -1.67 9.22 -12.25
N VAL A 184 -1.13 8.02 -12.02
CA VAL A 184 0.29 7.84 -11.73
C VAL A 184 1.15 8.31 -12.90
N ARG A 185 0.82 7.89 -14.13
CA ARG A 185 1.55 8.29 -15.34
C ARG A 185 1.58 9.80 -15.52
N GLU A 186 0.43 10.46 -15.42
CA GLU A 186 0.31 11.91 -15.71
C GLU A 186 0.91 12.77 -14.59
N VAL A 187 0.89 12.32 -13.33
CA VAL A 187 1.38 13.10 -12.20
C VAL A 187 2.84 12.80 -11.86
N LEU A 188 3.20 11.52 -11.82
CA LEU A 188 4.51 11.05 -11.35
C LEU A 188 5.47 10.68 -12.49
N GLY A 189 4.94 10.33 -13.67
CA GLY A 189 5.73 9.89 -14.81
C GLY A 189 5.84 8.38 -14.94
N GLU A 190 6.35 7.94 -16.10
CA GLU A 190 6.47 6.52 -16.44
C GLU A 190 7.45 5.77 -15.53
N GLU A 191 8.42 6.46 -14.93
CA GLU A 191 9.38 5.88 -14.00
C GLU A 191 8.77 5.36 -12.70
N TRP A 192 7.53 5.71 -12.36
CA TRP A 192 6.76 5.11 -11.28
C TRP A 192 5.96 3.88 -11.70
N LEU A 193 5.74 3.65 -13.00
CA LEU A 193 4.90 2.56 -13.53
C LEU A 193 5.64 1.22 -13.51
N ASN A 194 6.03 0.78 -12.32
CA ASN A 194 6.66 -0.52 -12.08
C ASN A 194 6.30 -1.03 -10.68
N ASN A 195 6.55 -2.30 -10.41
CA ASN A 195 6.19 -2.93 -9.14
C ASN A 195 6.97 -2.42 -7.91
N PHE A 196 8.01 -1.60 -8.10
CA PHE A 196 8.75 -0.98 -6.99
C PHE A 196 8.06 0.28 -6.47
N TYR A 197 7.24 0.96 -7.30
CA TYR A 197 6.65 2.25 -6.96
C TYR A 197 5.15 2.35 -7.18
N PHE A 198 4.53 1.40 -7.91
CA PHE A 198 3.10 1.39 -8.13
C PHE A 198 2.50 0.00 -7.91
N ARG A 199 1.45 -0.06 -7.10
CA ARG A 199 0.71 -1.28 -6.78
C ARG A 199 -0.78 -1.01 -6.78
N LEU A 200 -1.56 -1.97 -7.21
CA LEU A 200 -3.02 -1.98 -7.08
C LEU A 200 -3.41 -2.95 -5.97
N GLY A 201 -4.01 -2.42 -4.88
CA GLY A 201 -4.47 -3.24 -3.76
C GLY A 201 -5.88 -3.77 -4.01
N THR A 202 -5.97 -5.01 -4.45
CA THR A 202 -7.23 -5.63 -4.86
C THR A 202 -7.24 -7.13 -4.61
N SER A 203 -8.41 -7.77 -4.68
CA SER A 203 -8.53 -9.23 -4.64
C SER A 203 -8.98 -9.81 -5.99
N ARG A 204 -10.08 -9.33 -6.56
CA ARG A 204 -10.68 -9.91 -7.77
C ARG A 204 -10.14 -9.33 -9.08
N LEU A 205 -9.57 -8.15 -9.04
CA LEU A 205 -9.14 -7.44 -10.24
C LEU A 205 -8.06 -8.19 -11.00
N ALA A 206 -7.21 -8.97 -10.34
CA ALA A 206 -6.18 -9.78 -11.00
C ALA A 206 -6.80 -10.76 -12.01
N ASN A 207 -7.88 -11.46 -11.64
CA ASN A 207 -8.59 -12.35 -12.56
C ASN A 207 -9.24 -11.57 -13.73
N LEU A 208 -9.79 -10.38 -13.46
CA LEU A 208 -10.42 -9.55 -14.50
C LEU A 208 -9.40 -9.00 -15.50
N LEU A 209 -8.25 -8.51 -15.01
CA LEU A 209 -7.16 -8.05 -15.86
C LEU A 209 -6.61 -9.21 -16.73
N LEU A 210 -6.43 -10.37 -16.13
CA LEU A 210 -5.97 -11.54 -16.85
C LEU A 210 -7.00 -11.99 -17.90
N SER A 211 -8.29 -11.98 -17.56
CA SER A 211 -9.37 -12.29 -18.50
C SER A 211 -9.39 -11.33 -19.69
N ASP A 212 -9.17 -10.03 -19.45
CA ASP A 212 -9.11 -9.01 -20.50
C ASP A 212 -7.89 -9.22 -21.42
N ILE A 213 -6.72 -9.52 -20.84
CA ILE A 213 -5.49 -9.80 -21.60
C ILE A 213 -5.64 -11.06 -22.47
N LEU A 214 -6.23 -12.12 -21.91
CA LEU A 214 -6.37 -13.41 -22.59
C LEU A 214 -7.58 -13.46 -23.55
N GLY A 215 -8.49 -12.48 -23.49
CA GLY A 215 -9.73 -12.46 -24.27
C GLY A 215 -10.72 -13.56 -23.90
N GLN A 216 -10.57 -14.17 -22.71
CA GLN A 216 -11.43 -15.24 -22.20
C GLN A 216 -11.60 -15.14 -20.69
N GLU A 217 -12.75 -15.60 -20.19
CA GLU A 217 -12.99 -15.60 -18.74
C GLU A 217 -11.98 -16.51 -18.02
N THR A 218 -11.26 -15.92 -17.08
CA THR A 218 -10.25 -16.58 -16.27
C THR A 218 -10.54 -16.37 -14.80
N LYS A 219 -10.55 -17.45 -14.03
CA LYS A 219 -10.84 -17.40 -12.60
C LYS A 219 -9.98 -18.43 -11.85
N PHE A 220 -8.98 -17.95 -11.14
CA PHE A 220 -8.09 -18.80 -10.33
C PHE A 220 -8.48 -18.83 -8.84
N PHE A 221 -9.25 -17.87 -8.36
CA PHE A 221 -9.71 -17.76 -6.96
C PHE A 221 -11.00 -16.95 -6.83
#